data_10408a0fe81779f1039e406eecd7253c
#
_entry.id   10408a0fe81779f1039e406eecd7253c
#
_cell.length_a   1.000
_cell.length_b   1.000
_cell.length_c   1.000
_cell.angle_alpha   90.00
_cell.angle_beta   90.00
_cell.angle_gamma   90.00
#
_symmetry.space_group_name_H-M   'P 1'
#
loop_
_entity.id
_entity.type
_entity.pdbx_description
1 polymer ?
#
loop_
_entity_poly.entity_id
_entity_poly.type
_entity_poly.pdbx_seq_one_letter_code
_entity_poly.pdbx_strand_id
1 'polypeptide(L)'
;MMEIIETGTYRSVPRRISQLKSFVTPESDLFVLAHLGVPSISRDDWKLSVTGMITTPRVLGFDDLAAFQSRRITSFHKCAGNPMRPAEPTPDRVGNVVWTGIRLRDILEYCGYDPHATHIWSDGYDSGSFEGVAVSHYQKDLPIAKALQDDVLLVTEINGEPLSAYRGGPVRLVAPGWYATNSVKWLRKLHVADRRAGSPFTTTWYNDTDASGVRRPVWAVAPDSAITTPAAGEKISAGELTIHGWSWGDQDIARVDLSTDGGVSWMPADLKPRTGKSWQAFSVVVRFDHSGPVRIISRATDVQGEVQPMAGARNASVAVDVQI
;
A
#
# COMPACT_ATOMS: atom_id res chain seq x y z
N MET A 1 6.91 -6.98 -27.70
CA MET A 1 6.25 -5.67 -28.03
C MET A 1 5.34 -5.29 -26.87
N MET A 2 5.33 -4.03 -26.43
CA MET A 2 4.41 -3.54 -25.40
C MET A 2 3.03 -3.30 -26.01
N GLU A 3 1.98 -3.79 -25.33
CA GLU A 3 0.57 -3.58 -25.69
C GLU A 3 -0.12 -2.80 -24.54
N ILE A 4 -1.12 -2.01 -24.85
CA ILE A 4 -1.99 -1.36 -23.85
C ILE A 4 -3.31 -2.13 -23.82
N ILE A 5 -3.56 -2.87 -22.73
CA ILE A 5 -4.78 -3.67 -22.54
C ILE A 5 -5.93 -2.88 -21.93
N GLU A 6 -5.63 -1.79 -21.22
CA GLU A 6 -6.62 -0.85 -20.68
C GLU A 6 -6.13 0.58 -20.91
N THR A 7 -6.98 1.47 -21.35
CA THR A 7 -6.66 2.89 -21.54
C THR A 7 -7.26 3.75 -20.43
N GLY A 8 -6.57 4.85 -20.07
CA GLY A 8 -7.01 5.75 -19.02
C GLY A 8 -6.98 5.14 -17.62
N THR A 9 -7.83 5.62 -16.73
CA THR A 9 -7.86 5.13 -15.34
C THR A 9 -8.62 3.81 -15.24
N TYR A 10 -7.89 2.74 -14.88
CA TYR A 10 -8.48 1.44 -14.54
C TYR A 10 -8.58 1.25 -13.03
N ARG A 11 -9.72 0.79 -12.55
CA ARG A 11 -9.95 0.52 -11.12
C ARG A 11 -10.82 -0.72 -10.93
N SER A 12 -10.34 -1.62 -10.06
CA SER A 12 -11.10 -2.77 -9.58
C SER A 12 -10.95 -2.89 -8.06
N VAL A 13 -12.06 -3.03 -7.35
CA VAL A 13 -12.11 -3.31 -5.90
C VAL A 13 -13.05 -4.49 -5.70
N PRO A 14 -12.55 -5.73 -5.87
CA PRO A 14 -13.40 -6.92 -5.97
C PRO A 14 -14.05 -7.33 -4.65
N ARG A 15 -13.48 -6.89 -3.52
CA ARG A 15 -13.94 -7.26 -2.17
C ARG A 15 -14.07 -6.06 -1.26
N ARG A 16 -15.04 -6.12 -0.36
CA ARG A 16 -15.11 -5.24 0.80
C ARG A 16 -14.21 -5.75 1.90
N ILE A 17 -13.80 -4.89 2.82
CA ILE A 17 -12.93 -5.26 3.95
C ILE A 17 -13.52 -6.40 4.79
N SER A 18 -14.84 -6.44 4.98
CA SER A 18 -15.54 -7.50 5.69
C SER A 18 -15.42 -8.90 5.04
N GLN A 19 -14.99 -8.96 3.78
CA GLN A 19 -14.76 -10.21 3.05
C GLN A 19 -13.30 -10.66 3.09
N LEU A 20 -12.38 -9.80 3.51
CA LEU A 20 -10.94 -10.09 3.59
C LEU A 20 -10.61 -10.75 4.94
N LYS A 21 -10.99 -12.02 5.08
CA LYS A 21 -10.84 -12.78 6.35
C LYS A 21 -9.55 -13.60 6.43
N SER A 22 -8.86 -13.82 5.31
CA SER A 22 -7.63 -14.61 5.26
C SER A 22 -6.40 -13.74 5.56
N PHE A 23 -5.41 -14.30 6.27
CA PHE A 23 -4.15 -13.59 6.53
C PHE A 23 -3.44 -13.17 5.24
N VAL A 24 -3.35 -14.06 4.24
CA VAL A 24 -2.89 -13.72 2.89
C VAL A 24 -4.12 -13.49 2.01
N THR A 25 -4.24 -12.30 1.45
CA THR A 25 -5.30 -11.94 0.52
C THR A 25 -5.07 -12.63 -0.83
N PRO A 26 -6.01 -13.43 -1.35
CA PRO A 26 -5.92 -13.96 -2.71
C PRO A 26 -5.73 -12.83 -3.73
N GLU A 27 -4.96 -13.08 -4.79
CA GLU A 27 -4.71 -12.06 -5.81
C GLU A 27 -6.01 -11.53 -6.44
N SER A 28 -6.98 -12.42 -6.68
CA SER A 28 -8.31 -12.08 -7.21
C SER A 28 -9.10 -11.11 -6.33
N ASP A 29 -8.81 -11.08 -5.03
CA ASP A 29 -9.50 -10.27 -4.04
C ASP A 29 -8.79 -8.95 -3.75
N LEU A 30 -7.53 -8.81 -4.19
CA LEU A 30 -6.76 -7.58 -4.01
C LEU A 30 -7.21 -6.51 -5.02
N PHE A 31 -7.35 -5.27 -4.55
CA PHE A 31 -7.68 -4.13 -5.41
C PHE A 31 -6.63 -3.86 -6.50
N VAL A 32 -7.06 -3.29 -7.61
CA VAL A 32 -6.19 -2.74 -8.67
C VAL A 32 -6.55 -1.28 -8.91
N LEU A 33 -5.54 -0.43 -9.06
CA LEU A 33 -5.69 0.95 -9.53
C LEU A 33 -4.53 1.28 -10.47
N ALA A 34 -4.86 1.71 -11.69
CA ALA A 34 -3.92 2.27 -12.65
C ALA A 34 -4.43 3.63 -13.12
N HIS A 35 -3.57 4.65 -13.19
CA HIS A 35 -3.98 6.01 -13.55
C HIS A 35 -3.86 6.25 -15.06
N LEU A 36 -2.89 5.61 -15.70
CA LEU A 36 -2.46 5.90 -17.07
C LEU A 36 -2.64 4.69 -18.00
N GLY A 37 -3.59 3.82 -17.68
CA GLY A 37 -3.80 2.58 -18.41
C GLY A 37 -3.02 1.39 -17.82
N VAL A 38 -3.18 0.24 -18.49
CA VAL A 38 -2.53 -1.02 -18.10
C VAL A 38 -1.70 -1.54 -19.28
N PRO A 39 -0.39 -1.30 -19.31
CA PRO A 39 0.48 -1.90 -20.29
C PRO A 39 0.73 -3.38 -20.01
N SER A 40 0.88 -4.16 -21.06
CA SER A 40 1.35 -5.54 -21.04
C SER A 40 2.72 -5.62 -21.73
N ILE A 41 3.71 -6.11 -21.01
CA ILE A 41 5.09 -6.20 -21.47
C ILE A 41 5.57 -7.64 -21.25
N SER A 42 6.11 -8.27 -22.30
CA SER A 42 6.70 -9.60 -22.15
C SER A 42 7.99 -9.54 -21.32
N ARG A 43 8.40 -10.66 -20.73
CA ARG A 43 9.68 -10.75 -20.01
C ARG A 43 10.87 -10.42 -20.93
N ASP A 44 10.83 -10.88 -22.18
CA ASP A 44 11.91 -10.68 -23.15
C ASP A 44 12.05 -9.21 -23.56
N ASP A 45 10.93 -8.49 -23.68
CA ASP A 45 10.91 -7.07 -24.04
C ASP A 45 11.17 -6.14 -22.85
N TRP A 46 11.02 -6.64 -21.62
CA TRP A 46 11.18 -5.79 -20.43
C TRP A 46 12.64 -5.37 -20.23
N LYS A 47 12.84 -4.09 -20.01
CA LYS A 47 14.17 -3.51 -19.68
C LYS A 47 14.04 -2.53 -18.55
N LEU A 48 15.03 -2.57 -17.64
CA LEU A 48 15.20 -1.61 -16.54
C LEU A 48 16.45 -0.78 -16.79
N SER A 49 16.28 0.50 -17.04
CA SER A 49 17.39 1.47 -17.11
C SER A 49 17.71 2.01 -15.73
N VAL A 50 18.97 1.90 -15.28
CA VAL A 50 19.46 2.50 -14.04
C VAL A 50 20.45 3.60 -14.38
N THR A 51 20.15 4.84 -13.95
CA THR A 51 20.85 6.06 -14.36
C THR A 51 20.99 7.06 -13.20
N GLY A 52 21.59 8.24 -13.47
CA GLY A 52 21.73 9.33 -12.51
C GLY A 52 23.05 9.30 -11.78
N MET A 53 23.04 9.58 -10.49
CA MET A 53 24.22 9.62 -9.63
C MET A 53 24.70 8.20 -9.30
N ILE A 54 25.26 7.52 -10.29
CA ILE A 54 25.81 6.16 -10.21
C ILE A 54 27.13 6.07 -10.99
N THR A 55 28.01 5.17 -10.57
CA THR A 55 29.30 4.96 -11.22
C THR A 55 29.14 4.27 -12.57
N THR A 56 28.23 3.29 -12.66
CA THR A 56 28.05 2.44 -13.85
C THR A 56 26.58 2.40 -14.27
N PRO A 57 26.15 3.26 -15.21
CA PRO A 57 24.82 3.16 -15.81
C PRO A 57 24.60 1.80 -16.47
N ARG A 58 23.40 1.24 -16.25
CA ARG A 58 23.08 -0.11 -16.76
C ARG A 58 21.67 -0.17 -17.37
N VAL A 59 21.51 -1.12 -18.26
CA VAL A 59 20.22 -1.59 -18.75
C VAL A 59 20.14 -3.07 -18.46
N LEU A 60 19.23 -3.47 -17.58
CA LEU A 60 19.02 -4.85 -17.18
C LEU A 60 17.81 -5.43 -17.91
N GLY A 61 17.93 -6.64 -18.40
CA GLY A 61 16.82 -7.48 -18.86
C GLY A 61 16.23 -8.29 -17.68
N PHE A 62 15.14 -9.01 -17.96
CA PHE A 62 14.48 -9.82 -16.94
C PHE A 62 15.43 -10.92 -16.40
N ASP A 63 16.18 -11.59 -17.26
CA ASP A 63 17.08 -12.68 -16.89
C ASP A 63 18.28 -12.20 -16.06
N ASP A 64 18.70 -10.94 -16.22
CA ASP A 64 19.78 -10.38 -15.42
C ASP A 64 19.42 -10.33 -13.92
N LEU A 65 18.11 -10.31 -13.59
CA LEU A 65 17.64 -10.32 -12.21
C LEU A 65 18.00 -11.62 -11.47
N ALA A 66 18.22 -12.73 -12.18
CA ALA A 66 18.61 -14.01 -11.61
C ALA A 66 20.01 -13.99 -10.96
N ALA A 67 20.84 -12.99 -11.30
CA ALA A 67 22.15 -12.79 -10.65
C ALA A 67 22.02 -12.27 -9.19
N PHE A 68 20.86 -11.80 -8.79
CA PHE A 68 20.62 -11.25 -7.45
C PHE A 68 19.86 -12.23 -6.56
N GLN A 69 20.11 -12.15 -5.25
CA GLN A 69 19.43 -13.01 -4.30
C GLN A 69 17.92 -12.66 -4.20
N SER A 70 17.06 -13.63 -4.51
CA SER A 70 15.64 -13.49 -4.32
C SER A 70 15.26 -13.42 -2.83
N ARG A 71 14.29 -12.58 -2.52
CA ARG A 71 13.70 -12.37 -1.20
C ARG A 71 12.19 -12.54 -1.26
N ARG A 72 11.63 -13.06 -0.18
CA ARG A 72 10.20 -13.23 0.01
C ARG A 72 9.77 -12.49 1.26
N ILE A 73 8.80 -11.59 1.12
CA ILE A 73 8.27 -10.80 2.23
C ILE A 73 6.74 -10.83 2.22
N THR A 74 6.14 -10.76 3.40
CA THR A 74 4.70 -10.53 3.53
C THR A 74 4.47 -9.11 3.98
N SER A 75 3.64 -8.37 3.25
CA SER A 75 3.29 -7.01 3.63
C SER A 75 1.85 -6.66 3.26
N PHE A 76 1.25 -5.78 4.06
CA PHE A 76 0.03 -5.14 3.63
C PHE A 76 0.31 -4.21 2.43
N HIS A 77 -0.70 -4.03 1.58
CA HIS A 77 -0.68 -3.14 0.42
C HIS A 77 -1.92 -2.26 0.46
N LYS A 78 -1.75 -0.97 0.76
CA LYS A 78 -2.83 -0.01 1.04
C LYS A 78 -2.85 1.11 0.02
N CYS A 79 -4.01 1.35 -0.62
CA CYS A 79 -4.21 2.50 -1.48
C CYS A 79 -4.26 3.81 -0.69
N ALA A 80 -3.70 4.87 -1.23
CA ALA A 80 -3.78 6.21 -0.64
C ALA A 80 -5.16 6.88 -0.79
N GLY A 81 -6.03 6.34 -1.63
CA GLY A 81 -7.33 6.96 -1.92
C GLY A 81 -7.25 8.07 -2.98
N ASN A 82 -7.97 9.17 -2.77
CA ASN A 82 -7.98 10.29 -3.71
C ASN A 82 -6.62 11.01 -3.72
N PRO A 83 -6.01 11.21 -4.91
CA PRO A 83 -4.71 11.88 -5.00
C PRO A 83 -4.75 13.40 -4.81
N MET A 84 -5.93 14.03 -4.97
CA MET A 84 -6.09 15.49 -4.94
C MET A 84 -6.62 15.99 -3.60
N ARG A 85 -7.34 15.17 -2.88
CA ARG A 85 -7.97 15.52 -1.60
C ARG A 85 -7.72 14.38 -0.62
N PRO A 86 -7.17 14.64 0.58
CA PRO A 86 -7.13 13.70 1.66
C PRO A 86 -8.58 13.46 2.03
N ALA A 87 -9.16 12.49 1.41
CA ALA A 87 -10.57 12.36 1.53
C ALA A 87 -10.91 11.30 2.55
N GLU A 88 -11.99 10.75 2.35
CA GLU A 88 -12.59 9.66 3.07
C GLU A 88 -11.66 8.44 3.12
N PRO A 89 -11.64 7.71 4.21
CA PRO A 89 -10.92 6.44 4.32
C PRO A 89 -11.38 5.47 3.22
N THR A 90 -10.46 4.63 2.77
CA THR A 90 -10.75 3.62 1.74
C THR A 90 -10.52 2.21 2.31
N PRO A 91 -11.34 1.74 3.27
CA PRO A 91 -11.10 0.48 3.97
C PRO A 91 -11.03 -0.73 3.02
N ASP A 92 -11.78 -0.71 1.93
CA ASP A 92 -11.85 -1.80 0.94
C ASP A 92 -10.61 -1.87 0.02
N ARG A 93 -9.70 -0.89 0.07
CA ARG A 93 -8.51 -0.85 -0.81
C ARG A 93 -7.25 -1.18 -0.03
N VAL A 94 -7.26 -2.34 0.58
CA VAL A 94 -6.12 -2.93 1.29
C VAL A 94 -6.09 -4.43 1.05
N GLY A 95 -4.95 -5.05 1.24
CA GLY A 95 -4.78 -6.49 1.32
C GLY A 95 -3.39 -6.79 1.85
N ASN A 96 -3.19 -8.02 2.30
CA ASN A 96 -1.90 -8.50 2.79
C ASN A 96 -1.44 -9.63 1.88
N VAL A 97 -0.29 -9.47 1.24
CA VAL A 97 0.18 -10.37 0.19
C VAL A 97 1.65 -10.73 0.37
N VAL A 98 2.04 -11.81 -0.25
CA VAL A 98 3.44 -12.25 -0.29
C VAL A 98 4.07 -11.77 -1.59
N TRP A 99 5.12 -10.96 -1.48
CA TRP A 99 5.92 -10.48 -2.59
C TRP A 99 7.21 -11.26 -2.69
N THR A 100 7.59 -11.66 -3.91
CA THR A 100 8.89 -12.28 -4.22
C THR A 100 9.62 -11.41 -5.24
N GLY A 101 10.89 -11.10 -4.96
CA GLY A 101 11.70 -10.25 -5.84
C GLY A 101 13.11 -10.08 -5.30
N ILE A 102 13.82 -9.08 -5.80
CA ILE A 102 15.19 -8.74 -5.40
C ILE A 102 15.22 -7.39 -4.68
N ARG A 103 16.14 -7.20 -3.75
CA ARG A 103 16.24 -5.92 -3.03
C ARG A 103 16.63 -4.79 -4.00
N LEU A 104 15.96 -3.65 -3.87
CA LEU A 104 16.35 -2.45 -4.61
C LEU A 104 17.79 -2.04 -4.27
N ARG A 105 18.20 -2.17 -3.00
CA ARG A 105 19.56 -1.91 -2.55
C ARG A 105 20.61 -2.67 -3.38
N ASP A 106 20.41 -3.96 -3.65
CA ASP A 106 21.38 -4.78 -4.38
C ASP A 106 21.60 -4.27 -5.80
N ILE A 107 20.53 -3.79 -6.46
CA ILE A 107 20.63 -3.14 -7.77
C ILE A 107 21.40 -1.81 -7.69
N LEU A 108 21.13 -1.00 -6.68
CA LEU A 108 21.80 0.30 -6.51
C LEU A 108 23.30 0.12 -6.19
N GLU A 109 23.65 -0.83 -5.33
CA GLU A 109 25.04 -1.19 -5.01
C GLU A 109 25.76 -1.75 -6.24
N TYR A 110 25.10 -2.61 -7.03
CA TYR A 110 25.65 -3.14 -8.28
C TYR A 110 25.94 -2.06 -9.33
N CYS A 111 25.17 -0.97 -9.33
CA CYS A 111 25.40 0.20 -10.19
C CYS A 111 26.37 1.21 -9.58
N GLY A 112 26.75 1.07 -8.32
CA GLY A 112 27.62 1.99 -7.59
C GLY A 112 26.96 3.35 -7.39
N TYR A 113 25.87 3.40 -6.60
CA TYR A 113 25.19 4.66 -6.32
C TYR A 113 26.07 5.61 -5.51
N ASP A 114 25.94 6.93 -5.78
CA ASP A 114 26.66 7.97 -5.06
C ASP A 114 26.06 8.14 -3.65
N PRO A 115 26.88 8.10 -2.58
CA PRO A 115 26.41 8.29 -1.20
C PRO A 115 25.80 9.68 -0.92
N HIS A 116 26.02 10.67 -1.78
CA HIS A 116 25.39 11.99 -1.68
C HIS A 116 24.00 12.03 -2.32
N ALA A 117 23.56 10.95 -2.97
CA ALA A 117 22.22 10.86 -3.49
C ALA A 117 21.18 10.89 -2.34
N THR A 118 20.09 11.60 -2.56
CA THR A 118 19.03 11.76 -1.57
C THR A 118 17.74 11.03 -1.94
N HIS A 119 17.54 10.76 -3.24
CA HIS A 119 16.31 10.16 -3.77
C HIS A 119 16.58 9.18 -4.90
N ILE A 120 15.64 8.23 -5.04
CA ILE A 120 15.51 7.36 -6.22
C ILE A 120 14.20 7.71 -6.91
N TRP A 121 14.24 8.08 -8.19
CA TRP A 121 13.05 8.21 -9.02
C TRP A 121 12.76 6.89 -9.71
N SER A 122 11.51 6.51 -9.73
CA SER A 122 11.04 5.25 -10.32
C SER A 122 9.98 5.55 -11.36
N ASP A 123 10.22 5.15 -12.61
CA ASP A 123 9.33 5.38 -13.75
C ASP A 123 8.66 4.07 -14.17
N GLY A 124 7.37 4.13 -14.44
CA GLY A 124 6.60 3.05 -15.06
C GLY A 124 6.60 3.12 -16.59
N TYR A 125 6.16 2.05 -17.24
CA TYR A 125 5.89 2.03 -18.69
C TYR A 125 4.54 2.67 -19.06
N ASP A 126 3.63 2.82 -18.06
CA ASP A 126 2.31 3.41 -18.26
C ASP A 126 2.39 4.90 -18.58
N SER A 127 1.58 5.36 -19.54
CA SER A 127 1.52 6.75 -20.01
C SER A 127 0.09 7.12 -20.38
N GLY A 128 -0.24 8.39 -20.36
CA GLY A 128 -1.59 8.84 -20.70
C GLY A 128 -1.94 10.19 -20.09
N SER A 129 -3.23 10.39 -19.81
CA SER A 129 -3.74 11.59 -19.16
C SER A 129 -4.43 11.25 -17.85
N PHE A 130 -4.16 12.02 -16.82
CA PHE A 130 -4.83 11.91 -15.52
C PHE A 130 -5.19 13.31 -15.01
N GLU A 131 -6.43 13.50 -14.54
CA GLU A 131 -6.97 14.79 -14.08
C GLU A 131 -6.72 15.94 -15.10
N GLY A 132 -6.87 15.63 -16.41
CA GLY A 132 -6.68 16.59 -17.50
C GLY A 132 -5.22 16.91 -17.84
N VAL A 133 -4.24 16.30 -17.17
CA VAL A 133 -2.81 16.50 -17.42
C VAL A 133 -2.24 15.31 -18.16
N ALA A 134 -1.64 15.56 -19.34
CA ALA A 134 -0.90 14.53 -20.07
C ALA A 134 0.46 14.27 -19.40
N VAL A 135 0.78 13.01 -19.17
CA VAL A 135 2.05 12.57 -18.57
C VAL A 135 2.66 11.45 -19.39
N SER A 136 3.95 11.54 -19.64
CA SER A 136 4.70 10.58 -20.45
C SER A 136 4.92 9.24 -19.76
N HIS A 137 4.81 9.21 -18.41
CA HIS A 137 4.95 8.01 -17.61
C HIS A 137 4.52 8.28 -16.15
N TYR A 138 4.09 7.25 -15.45
CA TYR A 138 3.93 7.32 -14.01
C TYR A 138 5.31 7.39 -13.35
N GLN A 139 5.52 8.36 -12.48
CA GLN A 139 6.80 8.53 -11.78
C GLN A 139 6.56 8.86 -10.31
N LYS A 140 7.27 8.15 -9.43
CA LYS A 140 7.35 8.46 -8.00
C LYS A 140 8.79 8.48 -7.55
N ASP A 141 9.03 9.10 -6.40
CA ASP A 141 10.33 9.10 -5.74
C ASP A 141 10.27 8.42 -4.37
N LEU A 142 11.39 7.84 -3.97
CA LEU A 142 11.66 7.39 -2.61
C LEU A 142 12.90 8.11 -2.09
N PRO A 143 12.92 8.58 -0.81
CA PRO A 143 14.17 8.94 -0.15
C PRO A 143 15.14 7.76 -0.19
N ILE A 144 16.43 8.04 -0.34
CA ILE A 144 17.47 7.01 -0.42
C ILE A 144 17.44 6.08 0.80
N ALA A 145 17.19 6.64 2.00
CA ALA A 145 17.07 5.87 3.23
C ALA A 145 15.93 4.82 3.19
N LYS A 146 14.81 5.13 2.52
CA LYS A 146 13.73 4.15 2.28
C LYS A 146 14.14 3.14 1.22
N ALA A 147 14.72 3.60 0.11
CA ALA A 147 15.11 2.75 -1.01
C ALA A 147 16.14 1.66 -0.61
N LEU A 148 16.98 1.95 0.38
CA LEU A 148 18.00 1.03 0.89
C LEU A 148 17.50 0.07 2.00
N GLN A 149 16.23 0.12 2.40
CA GLN A 149 15.70 -0.84 3.35
C GLN A 149 15.62 -2.24 2.73
N ASP A 150 15.83 -3.27 3.57
CA ASP A 150 15.91 -4.67 3.12
C ASP A 150 14.60 -5.23 2.56
N ASP A 151 13.48 -4.58 2.88
CA ASP A 151 12.14 -4.96 2.44
C ASP A 151 11.66 -4.24 1.18
N VAL A 152 12.41 -3.26 0.66
CA VAL A 152 12.07 -2.59 -0.61
C VAL A 152 12.58 -3.42 -1.78
N LEU A 153 11.65 -3.93 -2.59
CA LEU A 153 11.94 -4.94 -3.61
C LEU A 153 11.53 -4.50 -5.03
N LEU A 154 12.33 -4.96 -6.00
CA LEU A 154 11.89 -5.15 -7.37
C LEU A 154 11.22 -6.53 -7.43
N VAL A 155 9.90 -6.53 -7.52
CA VAL A 155 9.07 -7.73 -7.37
C VAL A 155 8.72 -8.31 -8.73
N THR A 156 8.80 -9.64 -8.84
CA THR A 156 8.44 -10.43 -10.02
C THR A 156 7.25 -11.37 -9.78
N GLU A 157 6.90 -11.63 -8.49
CA GLU A 157 5.82 -12.55 -8.13
C GLU A 157 4.96 -12.01 -6.99
N ILE A 158 3.69 -12.38 -7.00
CA ILE A 158 2.73 -12.16 -5.91
C ILE A 158 2.11 -13.49 -5.49
N ASN A 159 2.10 -13.80 -4.20
CA ASN A 159 1.56 -15.05 -3.62
C ASN A 159 2.13 -16.34 -4.25
N GLY A 160 3.35 -16.29 -4.79
CA GLY A 160 4.04 -17.41 -5.43
C GLY A 160 3.81 -17.54 -6.93
N GLU A 161 3.00 -16.65 -7.52
CA GLU A 161 2.72 -16.63 -8.95
C GLU A 161 3.37 -15.42 -9.63
N PRO A 162 3.79 -15.52 -10.90
CA PRO A 162 4.30 -14.39 -11.66
C PRO A 162 3.30 -13.23 -11.71
N LEU A 163 3.81 -12.01 -11.68
CA LEU A 163 2.96 -10.82 -11.77
C LEU A 163 2.19 -10.78 -13.09
N SER A 164 0.86 -10.68 -13.02
CA SER A 164 0.02 -10.35 -14.16
C SER A 164 0.24 -8.89 -14.61
N ALA A 165 -0.20 -8.54 -15.82
CA ALA A 165 -0.16 -7.17 -16.31
C ALA A 165 -0.89 -6.22 -15.34
N TYR A 166 -2.06 -6.59 -14.82
CA TYR A 166 -2.82 -5.78 -13.86
C TYR A 166 -2.09 -5.55 -12.53
N ARG A 167 -1.15 -6.43 -12.17
CA ARG A 167 -0.29 -6.31 -10.97
C ARG A 167 1.00 -5.56 -11.21
N GLY A 168 1.24 -5.10 -12.45
CA GLY A 168 2.43 -4.34 -12.84
C GLY A 168 3.58 -5.22 -13.31
N GLY A 169 3.27 -6.42 -13.82
CA GLY A 169 4.25 -7.34 -14.37
C GLY A 169 4.90 -6.83 -15.68
N PRO A 170 6.07 -7.39 -16.02
CA PRO A 170 6.74 -8.49 -15.32
C PRO A 170 7.51 -8.07 -14.05
N VAL A 171 7.80 -6.77 -13.87
CA VAL A 171 8.53 -6.25 -12.69
C VAL A 171 7.89 -4.96 -12.19
N ARG A 172 7.71 -4.88 -10.88
CA ARG A 172 7.27 -3.67 -10.20
C ARG A 172 8.14 -3.34 -8.99
N LEU A 173 8.15 -2.08 -8.58
CA LEU A 173 8.67 -1.68 -7.28
C LEU A 173 7.60 -1.93 -6.21
N VAL A 174 8.04 -2.39 -5.03
CA VAL A 174 7.22 -2.46 -3.81
C VAL A 174 7.99 -1.82 -2.67
N ALA A 175 7.35 -0.85 -1.99
CA ALA A 175 7.86 -0.18 -0.80
C ALA A 175 6.92 -0.49 0.37
N PRO A 176 7.18 -1.56 1.14
CA PRO A 176 6.33 -1.99 2.26
C PRO A 176 6.19 -0.93 3.34
N GLY A 177 5.03 -0.90 4.01
CA GLY A 177 4.70 0.12 5.02
C GLY A 177 4.29 1.47 4.43
N TRP A 178 4.51 1.70 3.13
CA TRP A 178 4.14 2.93 2.44
C TRP A 178 2.88 2.74 1.58
N TYR A 179 2.14 3.83 1.37
CA TYR A 179 0.98 3.80 0.50
C TYR A 179 1.34 3.30 -0.90
N ALA A 180 0.49 2.43 -1.47
CA ALA A 180 0.71 1.72 -2.74
C ALA A 180 1.05 2.63 -3.93
N THR A 181 0.69 3.91 -3.88
CA THR A 181 1.09 4.91 -4.88
C THR A 181 2.60 5.04 -5.04
N ASN A 182 3.38 4.69 -4.01
CA ASN A 182 4.84 4.73 -4.02
C ASN A 182 5.48 3.43 -4.58
N SER A 183 4.66 2.42 -4.86
CA SER A 183 5.06 1.11 -5.40
C SER A 183 4.79 1.09 -6.89
N VAL A 184 5.74 1.61 -7.69
CA VAL A 184 5.58 1.82 -9.13
C VAL A 184 5.45 0.48 -9.87
N LYS A 185 4.37 0.31 -10.64
CA LYS A 185 4.09 -0.85 -11.50
C LYS A 185 4.81 -0.71 -12.84
N TRP A 186 4.98 -1.84 -13.55
CA TRP A 186 5.61 -1.85 -14.88
C TRP A 186 6.91 -1.06 -14.89
N LEU A 187 7.77 -1.33 -13.91
CA LEU A 187 8.99 -0.56 -13.68
C LEU A 187 9.92 -0.62 -14.89
N ARG A 188 10.32 0.55 -15.43
CA ARG A 188 11.22 0.66 -16.58
C ARG A 188 12.50 1.43 -16.30
N LYS A 189 12.50 2.29 -15.27
CA LYS A 189 13.67 3.13 -14.98
C LYS A 189 13.79 3.40 -13.50
N LEU A 190 15.02 3.39 -13.03
CA LEU A 190 15.46 3.95 -11.76
C LEU A 190 16.46 5.06 -12.04
N HIS A 191 16.26 6.23 -11.40
CA HIS A 191 17.19 7.35 -11.52
C HIS A 191 17.62 7.82 -10.14
N VAL A 192 18.91 7.67 -9.85
CA VAL A 192 19.52 8.11 -8.59
C VAL A 192 19.74 9.61 -8.66
N ALA A 193 19.24 10.37 -7.68
CA ALA A 193 19.22 11.83 -7.72
C ALA A 193 19.52 12.47 -6.36
N ASP A 194 19.91 13.74 -6.39
CA ASP A 194 20.15 14.61 -5.23
C ASP A 194 18.88 15.38 -4.78
N ARG A 195 17.75 15.14 -5.45
CA ARG A 195 16.50 15.87 -5.25
C ARG A 195 15.27 15.01 -5.54
N ARG A 196 14.11 15.50 -5.17
CA ARG A 196 12.81 14.88 -5.49
C ARG A 196 12.49 14.93 -6.97
N ALA A 197 11.71 13.97 -7.44
CA ALA A 197 11.21 13.94 -8.81
C ALA A 197 10.24 15.09 -9.10
N GLY A 198 10.24 15.58 -10.35
CA GLY A 198 9.39 16.70 -10.78
C GLY A 198 8.01 16.31 -11.33
N SER A 199 7.66 15.03 -11.37
CA SER A 199 6.39 14.55 -11.91
C SER A 199 5.19 15.10 -11.13
N PRO A 200 4.03 15.33 -11.78
CA PRO A 200 2.79 15.70 -11.10
C PRO A 200 2.36 14.71 -10.01
N PHE A 201 2.67 13.41 -10.16
CA PHE A 201 2.42 12.39 -9.11
C PHE A 201 3.27 12.57 -7.86
N THR A 202 4.32 13.39 -7.92
CA THR A 202 5.21 13.70 -6.81
C THR A 202 4.98 15.12 -6.29
N THR A 203 4.79 16.10 -7.19
CA THR A 203 4.72 17.53 -6.84
C THR A 203 3.31 18.05 -6.62
N THR A 204 2.33 17.54 -7.36
CA THR A 204 0.94 18.02 -7.33
C THR A 204 0.02 17.04 -6.62
N TRP A 205 -0.01 15.80 -7.07
CA TRP A 205 -0.85 14.76 -6.50
C TRP A 205 -0.13 14.01 -5.38
N TYR A 206 -0.90 13.34 -4.50
CA TYR A 206 -0.36 12.56 -3.38
C TYR A 206 0.53 13.37 -2.44
N ASN A 207 0.08 14.58 -2.13
CA ASN A 207 0.59 15.40 -1.06
C ASN A 207 -0.57 15.85 -0.19
N ASP A 208 -0.43 15.72 1.12
CA ASP A 208 -1.40 16.20 2.09
C ASP A 208 -0.89 17.50 2.72
N THR A 209 -1.80 18.41 3.02
CA THR A 209 -1.48 19.66 3.72
C THR A 209 -1.91 19.49 5.17
N ASP A 210 -0.98 19.63 6.09
CA ASP A 210 -1.26 19.54 7.52
C ASP A 210 -1.97 20.82 8.04
N ALA A 211 -2.38 20.79 9.31
CA ALA A 211 -3.11 21.91 9.92
C ALA A 211 -2.31 23.23 9.97
N SER A 212 -0.98 23.15 9.85
CA SER A 212 -0.09 24.32 9.76
C SER A 212 0.11 24.85 8.34
N GLY A 213 -0.51 24.22 7.34
CA GLY A 213 -0.38 24.56 5.92
C GLY A 213 0.86 23.95 5.25
N VAL A 214 1.63 23.12 5.96
CA VAL A 214 2.80 22.46 5.40
C VAL A 214 2.39 21.27 4.56
N ARG A 215 2.89 21.24 3.34
CA ARG A 215 2.62 20.18 2.37
C ARG A 215 3.59 19.03 2.53
N ARG A 216 3.08 17.82 2.73
CA ARG A 216 3.86 16.60 2.93
C ARG A 216 3.48 15.53 1.92
N PRO A 217 4.45 14.77 1.40
CA PRO A 217 4.14 13.66 0.51
C PRO A 217 3.42 12.54 1.24
N VAL A 218 2.50 11.88 0.54
CA VAL A 218 1.77 10.69 1.01
C VAL A 218 2.71 9.48 0.90
N TRP A 219 3.51 9.23 1.93
CA TRP A 219 4.52 8.20 2.01
C TRP A 219 4.11 7.06 2.94
N ALA A 220 4.55 7.11 4.20
CA ALA A 220 4.27 6.08 5.20
C ALA A 220 2.77 5.98 5.52
N VAL A 221 2.29 4.77 5.73
CA VAL A 221 0.93 4.53 6.18
C VAL A 221 0.89 4.74 7.69
N ALA A 222 0.09 5.72 8.14
CA ALA A 222 -0.21 5.94 9.54
C ALA A 222 -1.01 4.76 10.13
N PRO A 223 -1.07 4.60 11.48
CA PRO A 223 -1.81 3.51 12.10
C PRO A 223 -3.27 3.50 11.64
N ASP A 224 -3.74 2.32 11.21
CA ASP A 224 -5.06 2.11 10.63
C ASP A 224 -5.62 0.76 11.09
N SER A 225 -6.94 0.65 11.19
CA SER A 225 -7.63 -0.58 11.55
C SER A 225 -8.99 -0.67 10.88
N ALA A 226 -9.45 -1.88 10.64
CA ALA A 226 -10.78 -2.11 10.11
C ALA A 226 -11.37 -3.40 10.65
N ILE A 227 -12.68 -3.36 10.95
CA ILE A 227 -13.47 -4.50 11.40
C ILE A 227 -13.86 -5.34 10.18
N THR A 228 -13.65 -6.65 10.26
CA THR A 228 -14.06 -7.60 9.21
C THR A 228 -15.29 -8.43 9.63
N THR A 229 -15.53 -8.57 10.92
CA THR A 229 -16.71 -9.24 11.48
C THR A 229 -17.12 -8.49 12.74
N PRO A 230 -18.39 -8.10 12.84
CA PRO A 230 -19.47 -8.27 11.88
C PRO A 230 -19.31 -7.39 10.64
N ALA A 231 -20.09 -7.68 9.59
CA ALA A 231 -20.19 -6.80 8.42
C ALA A 231 -21.18 -5.65 8.71
N ALA A 232 -21.02 -4.52 8.02
CA ALA A 232 -21.94 -3.39 8.14
C ALA A 232 -23.37 -3.80 7.70
N GLY A 233 -24.36 -3.43 8.50
CA GLY A 233 -25.76 -3.76 8.29
C GLY A 233 -26.15 -5.19 8.68
N GLU A 234 -25.24 -5.98 9.24
CA GLU A 234 -25.55 -7.34 9.70
C GLU A 234 -26.54 -7.32 10.87
N LYS A 235 -27.47 -8.28 10.87
CA LYS A 235 -28.38 -8.55 11.99
C LYS A 235 -27.78 -9.65 12.85
N ILE A 236 -27.61 -9.38 14.13
CA ILE A 236 -26.91 -10.25 15.07
C ILE A 236 -27.85 -10.55 16.24
N SER A 237 -27.87 -11.79 16.68
CA SER A 237 -28.62 -12.15 17.89
C SER A 237 -27.96 -11.56 19.13
N ALA A 238 -28.74 -11.14 20.10
CA ALA A 238 -28.23 -10.78 21.42
C ALA A 238 -27.45 -11.95 22.05
N GLY A 239 -26.41 -11.64 22.81
CA GLY A 239 -25.49 -12.61 23.39
C GLY A 239 -24.01 -12.24 23.14
N GLU A 240 -23.13 -13.21 23.22
CA GLU A 240 -21.71 -13.02 22.97
C GLU A 240 -21.39 -13.01 21.48
N LEU A 241 -20.62 -11.99 21.05
CA LEU A 241 -20.11 -11.84 19.70
C LEU A 241 -18.60 -11.66 19.75
N THR A 242 -17.87 -12.42 18.95
CA THR A 242 -16.45 -12.13 18.71
C THR A 242 -16.32 -11.21 17.52
N ILE A 243 -15.82 -10.01 17.75
CA ILE A 243 -15.51 -9.02 16.74
C ILE A 243 -14.08 -9.25 16.27
N HIS A 244 -13.87 -9.32 14.95
CA HIS A 244 -12.57 -9.52 14.34
C HIS A 244 -12.23 -8.37 13.40
N GLY A 245 -10.92 -8.13 13.24
CA GLY A 245 -10.43 -7.16 12.28
C GLY A 245 -8.93 -7.28 11.99
N TRP A 246 -8.48 -6.37 11.15
CA TRP A 246 -7.08 -6.18 10.80
C TRP A 246 -6.63 -4.78 11.19
N SER A 247 -5.38 -4.68 11.63
CA SER A 247 -4.70 -3.40 11.84
C SER A 247 -3.35 -3.39 11.12
N TRP A 248 -2.92 -2.22 10.66
CA TRP A 248 -1.68 -2.03 9.91
C TRP A 248 -1.17 -0.60 10.03
N GLY A 249 0.10 -0.39 9.70
CA GLY A 249 0.78 0.90 9.65
C GLY A 249 2.23 0.70 9.23
N ASP A 250 2.96 1.76 8.90
CA ASP A 250 4.41 1.64 8.67
C ASP A 250 5.11 1.19 9.95
N GLN A 251 4.76 1.77 11.09
CA GLN A 251 5.16 1.29 12.39
C GLN A 251 4.32 0.10 12.85
N ASP A 252 4.85 -0.70 13.78
CA ASP A 252 4.09 -1.78 14.40
C ASP A 252 2.92 -1.21 15.21
N ILE A 253 1.75 -1.87 15.13
CA ILE A 253 0.62 -1.51 15.96
C ILE A 253 0.84 -2.10 17.36
N ALA A 254 0.86 -1.22 18.34
CA ALA A 254 1.04 -1.59 19.74
C ALA A 254 -0.28 -1.98 20.43
N ARG A 255 -1.40 -1.37 19.99
CA ARG A 255 -2.72 -1.58 20.59
C ARG A 255 -3.82 -1.30 19.57
N VAL A 256 -4.91 -2.06 19.68
CA VAL A 256 -6.19 -1.75 19.07
C VAL A 256 -7.23 -1.63 20.17
N ASP A 257 -7.97 -0.54 20.19
CA ASP A 257 -9.13 -0.35 21.06
C ASP A 257 -10.41 -0.49 20.24
N LEU A 258 -11.44 -1.07 20.84
CA LEU A 258 -12.78 -1.20 20.26
C LEU A 258 -13.79 -0.40 21.09
N SER A 259 -14.71 0.25 20.41
CA SER A 259 -15.90 0.88 21.00
C SER A 259 -17.15 0.26 20.38
N THR A 260 -18.20 0.10 21.20
CA THR A 260 -19.53 -0.35 20.76
C THR A 260 -20.62 0.69 21.00
N ASP A 261 -20.23 1.88 21.44
CA ASP A 261 -21.11 3.00 21.79
C ASP A 261 -20.78 4.28 21.00
N GLY A 262 -20.20 4.11 19.81
CA GLY A 262 -19.87 5.22 18.90
C GLY A 262 -18.65 6.04 19.33
N GLY A 263 -17.76 5.48 20.14
CA GLY A 263 -16.52 6.12 20.57
C GLY A 263 -16.57 6.77 21.94
N VAL A 264 -17.61 6.53 22.74
CA VAL A 264 -17.75 7.07 24.10
C VAL A 264 -16.85 6.29 25.08
N SER A 265 -16.91 4.95 25.02
CA SER A 265 -16.03 4.08 25.81
C SER A 265 -15.22 3.15 24.91
N TRP A 266 -14.07 2.70 25.42
CA TRP A 266 -13.11 1.89 24.68
C TRP A 266 -12.62 0.71 25.52
N MET A 267 -12.51 -0.45 24.88
CA MET A 267 -11.95 -1.66 25.47
C MET A 267 -10.78 -2.18 24.62
N PRO A 268 -9.70 -2.71 25.22
CA PRO A 268 -8.58 -3.23 24.48
C PRO A 268 -8.94 -4.52 23.74
N ALA A 269 -8.40 -4.69 22.53
CA ALA A 269 -8.48 -5.92 21.76
C ALA A 269 -7.28 -6.85 22.03
N ASP A 270 -7.49 -8.17 21.86
CA ASP A 270 -6.40 -9.13 21.71
C ASP A 270 -5.77 -8.93 20.33
N LEU A 271 -4.53 -8.45 20.32
CA LEU A 271 -3.77 -8.12 19.11
C LEU A 271 -2.69 -9.19 18.88
N LYS A 272 -2.67 -9.80 17.69
CA LYS A 272 -1.66 -10.78 17.33
C LYS A 272 -0.33 -10.11 16.95
N PRO A 273 0.81 -10.76 17.21
CA PRO A 273 2.12 -10.27 16.80
C PRO A 273 2.21 -10.04 15.29
N ARG A 274 2.99 -9.04 14.90
CA ARG A 274 3.27 -8.74 13.48
C ARG A 274 4.42 -9.59 12.95
N THR A 275 4.35 -9.93 11.67
CA THR A 275 5.46 -10.52 10.93
C THR A 275 5.85 -9.60 9.77
N GLY A 276 7.06 -9.07 9.79
CA GLY A 276 7.53 -8.12 8.80
C GLY A 276 6.64 -6.89 8.71
N LYS A 277 6.20 -6.55 7.50
CA LYS A 277 5.24 -5.45 7.24
C LYS A 277 3.81 -5.97 6.94
N SER A 278 3.43 -7.15 7.49
CA SER A 278 2.07 -7.66 7.37
C SER A 278 1.08 -6.85 8.21
N TRP A 279 -0.21 -7.02 7.95
CA TRP A 279 -1.23 -6.60 8.90
C TRP A 279 -1.24 -7.51 10.13
N GLN A 280 -1.91 -7.07 11.20
CA GLN A 280 -2.06 -7.78 12.48
C GLN A 280 -3.54 -8.05 12.72
N ALA A 281 -3.87 -9.30 13.05
CA ALA A 281 -5.22 -9.65 13.44
C ALA A 281 -5.51 -9.13 14.83
N PHE A 282 -6.72 -8.62 15.05
CA PHE A 282 -7.24 -8.35 16.38
C PHE A 282 -8.62 -8.98 16.59
N SER A 283 -8.95 -9.24 17.85
CA SER A 283 -10.28 -9.72 18.24
C SER A 283 -10.70 -9.24 19.62
N VAL A 284 -12.02 -9.11 19.79
CA VAL A 284 -12.64 -8.77 21.08
C VAL A 284 -13.92 -9.57 21.23
N VAL A 285 -14.15 -10.15 22.41
CA VAL A 285 -15.44 -10.76 22.76
C VAL A 285 -16.29 -9.70 23.46
N VAL A 286 -17.46 -9.41 22.91
CA VAL A 286 -18.41 -8.45 23.47
C VAL A 286 -19.73 -9.14 23.71
N ARG A 287 -20.39 -8.83 24.84
CA ARG A 287 -21.73 -9.30 25.14
C ARG A 287 -22.74 -8.18 24.93
N PHE A 288 -23.75 -8.45 24.12
CA PHE A 288 -24.89 -7.56 23.88
C PHE A 288 -26.11 -8.09 24.59
N ASP A 289 -26.58 -7.39 25.63
CA ASP A 289 -27.72 -7.80 26.44
C ASP A 289 -29.05 -7.16 25.99
N HIS A 290 -29.01 -6.23 25.05
CA HIS A 290 -30.16 -5.48 24.54
C HIS A 290 -30.20 -5.47 23.04
N SER A 291 -31.42 -5.51 22.45
CA SER A 291 -31.62 -5.30 21.03
C SER A 291 -31.60 -3.83 20.68
N GLY A 292 -31.15 -3.52 19.47
CA GLY A 292 -31.12 -2.17 18.92
C GLY A 292 -29.92 -1.92 18.01
N PRO A 293 -29.81 -0.70 17.47
CA PRO A 293 -28.68 -0.32 16.64
C PRO A 293 -27.41 -0.17 17.49
N VAL A 294 -26.31 -0.74 17.03
CA VAL A 294 -25.00 -0.65 17.64
C VAL A 294 -23.99 -0.13 16.62
N ARG A 295 -23.19 0.85 17.04
CA ARG A 295 -22.11 1.42 16.25
C ARG A 295 -20.76 0.97 16.80
N ILE A 296 -20.07 0.14 16.04
CA ILE A 296 -18.80 -0.48 16.41
C ILE A 296 -17.67 0.26 15.69
N ILE A 297 -16.61 0.64 16.43
CA ILE A 297 -15.45 1.36 15.90
C ILE A 297 -14.19 0.71 16.44
N SER A 298 -13.20 0.47 15.58
CA SER A 298 -11.85 0.11 15.99
C SER A 298 -10.90 1.31 15.84
N ARG A 299 -9.88 1.37 16.69
CA ARG A 299 -8.88 2.43 16.69
C ARG A 299 -7.51 1.86 17.01
N ALA A 300 -6.58 1.93 16.06
CA ALA A 300 -5.21 1.49 16.22
C ALA A 300 -4.34 2.58 16.87
N THR A 301 -3.36 2.15 17.67
CA THR A 301 -2.26 2.99 18.18
C THR A 301 -0.95 2.26 17.88
N ASP A 302 0.01 2.95 17.27
CA ASP A 302 1.30 2.36 16.97
C ASP A 302 2.29 2.42 18.15
N VAL A 303 3.49 1.85 17.95
CA VAL A 303 4.56 1.82 18.97
C VAL A 303 5.16 3.19 19.27
N GLN A 304 4.91 4.20 18.44
CA GLN A 304 5.32 5.59 18.66
C GLN A 304 4.26 6.40 19.41
N GLY A 305 3.07 5.81 19.64
CA GLY A 305 1.95 6.44 20.30
C GLY A 305 1.05 7.26 19.35
N GLU A 306 1.26 7.16 18.03
CA GLU A 306 0.35 7.76 17.07
C GLU A 306 -0.98 6.99 17.06
N VAL A 307 -2.08 7.73 17.20
CA VAL A 307 -3.42 7.17 17.30
C VAL A 307 -4.20 7.41 16.01
N GLN A 308 -4.85 6.36 15.51
CA GLN A 308 -5.78 6.45 14.38
C GLN A 308 -6.87 7.49 14.66
N PRO A 309 -7.04 8.52 13.82
CA PRO A 309 -8.04 9.58 14.05
C PRO A 309 -9.45 9.09 13.77
N MET A 310 -10.44 9.73 14.39
CA MET A 310 -11.85 9.42 14.19
C MET A 310 -12.42 9.99 12.87
N ALA A 311 -11.83 11.05 12.35
CA ALA A 311 -12.28 11.73 11.12
C ALA A 311 -11.15 12.60 10.54
N GLY A 312 -11.35 13.08 9.31
CA GLY A 312 -10.51 14.13 8.71
C GLY A 312 -9.15 13.67 8.18
N ALA A 313 -8.90 12.35 8.11
CA ALA A 313 -7.65 11.80 7.61
C ALA A 313 -7.88 10.56 6.71
N ARG A 314 -6.86 10.18 5.94
CA ARG A 314 -6.88 9.00 5.07
C ARG A 314 -7.07 7.68 5.81
N ASN A 315 -6.57 7.63 7.04
CA ASN A 315 -6.67 6.51 7.97
C ASN A 315 -7.73 6.73 9.05
N ALA A 316 -8.70 7.63 8.85
CA ALA A 316 -9.76 7.81 9.83
C ALA A 316 -10.55 6.51 10.05
N SER A 317 -10.93 6.27 11.30
CA SER A 317 -11.70 5.09 11.70
C SER A 317 -13.02 4.99 10.92
N VAL A 318 -13.34 3.79 10.46
CA VAL A 318 -14.61 3.49 9.79
C VAL A 318 -15.49 2.69 10.72
N ALA A 319 -16.67 3.22 11.03
CA ALA A 319 -17.64 2.55 11.87
C ALA A 319 -18.33 1.41 11.11
N VAL A 320 -18.68 0.36 11.85
CA VAL A 320 -19.56 -0.74 11.42
C VAL A 320 -20.85 -0.64 12.21
N ASP A 321 -21.93 -0.26 11.56
CA ASP A 321 -23.27 -0.20 12.17
C ASP A 321 -23.94 -1.55 11.97
N VAL A 322 -24.48 -2.13 13.05
CA VAL A 322 -25.18 -3.42 13.09
C VAL A 322 -26.49 -3.30 13.84
N GLN A 323 -27.35 -4.30 13.70
CA GLN A 323 -28.59 -4.43 14.45
C GLN A 323 -28.51 -5.67 15.34
N ILE A 324 -28.57 -5.49 16.66
CA ILE A 324 -28.65 -6.59 17.62
C ILE A 324 -30.12 -6.99 17.81
#